data_e5b29949410c0364243907b465ee5253
#
_entry.id   e5b29949410c0364243907b465ee5253
#
_cell.length_a   1.000
_cell.length_b   1.000
_cell.length_c   1.000
_cell.angle_alpha   90.00
_cell.angle_beta   90.00
_cell.angle_gamma   90.00
#
_symmetry.space_group_name_H-M   'P 1'
#
loop_
_entity.id
_entity.type
_entity.pdbx_description
1 polymer ?
#
loop_
_entity_poly.entity_id
_entity_poly.type
_entity_poly.pdbx_seq_one_letter_code
_entity_poly.pdbx_strand_id
1 'polypeptide(L)'
;MSENRELWDHALSEIELYVSKANFGTWFRNTIIIKQDGGTVFLGVPNAFVKDWLQNKYHIFILKALRNHAEYIKNIEYIITRGDKVKIEEHPKQIFKNQLEFSELYVNKDDNLNPKYTFDNFIVGSFNETAYAATRAILKNLGTTYNPLFIYGGTGLGKTHLIQAVGNQIKKDSPDKKVYYITSEKFVIEVVSSIQNNRANAFKEKYRKYDLFIMDDVQFIANKDRTQEELFHLFNSLHDQNKQIIFSSDKIPKYIPNLEERLRSRFEGGMIIDISLPDYESRLAILNSKLKTSD
;
A
#
# COMPACT_ATOMS: atom_id res chain seq x y z
N MET A 1 -34.57 15.00 6.94
CA MET A 1 -33.73 13.87 6.50
C MET A 1 -33.52 13.84 4.97
N SER A 2 -34.50 14.27 4.15
CA SER A 2 -34.35 14.36 2.68
C SER A 2 -33.28 15.35 2.25
N GLU A 3 -33.27 16.53 2.83
CA GLU A 3 -32.39 17.65 2.47
C GLU A 3 -30.89 17.35 2.67
N ASN A 4 -30.51 16.69 3.76
CA ASN A 4 -29.11 16.27 4.01
C ASN A 4 -28.66 15.21 3.01
N ARG A 5 -29.57 14.34 2.57
CA ARG A 5 -29.26 13.30 1.58
C ARG A 5 -29.10 13.91 0.19
N GLU A 6 -30.01 14.79 -0.21
CA GLU A 6 -29.93 15.48 -1.49
C GLU A 6 -28.66 16.33 -1.60
N LEU A 7 -28.31 17.07 -0.55
CA LEU A 7 -27.08 17.85 -0.51
C LEU A 7 -25.85 16.96 -0.67
N TRP A 8 -25.83 15.78 0.00
CA TRP A 8 -24.70 14.87 -0.10
C TRP A 8 -24.63 14.19 -1.46
N ASP A 9 -25.74 13.79 -2.04
CA ASP A 9 -25.81 13.18 -3.36
C ASP A 9 -25.32 14.15 -4.46
N HIS A 10 -25.64 15.44 -4.35
CA HIS A 10 -25.11 16.47 -5.25
C HIS A 10 -23.60 16.66 -5.08
N ALA A 11 -23.11 16.75 -3.85
CA ALA A 11 -21.67 16.85 -3.57
C ALA A 11 -20.91 15.59 -4.05
N LEU A 12 -21.48 14.39 -3.86
CA LEU A 12 -20.90 13.15 -4.38
C LEU A 12 -20.81 13.13 -5.89
N SER A 13 -21.84 13.61 -6.59
CA SER A 13 -21.83 13.69 -8.06
C SER A 13 -20.72 14.61 -8.58
N GLU A 14 -20.45 15.71 -7.89
CA GLU A 14 -19.34 16.59 -8.21
C GLU A 14 -17.98 15.92 -7.91
N ILE A 15 -17.84 15.28 -6.76
CA ILE A 15 -16.63 14.58 -6.34
C ILE A 15 -16.29 13.43 -7.32
N GLU A 16 -17.28 12.71 -7.82
CA GLU A 16 -17.10 11.61 -8.76
C GLU A 16 -16.44 12.04 -10.09
N LEU A 17 -16.63 13.29 -10.51
CA LEU A 17 -16.01 13.83 -11.72
C LEU A 17 -14.48 13.99 -11.59
N TYR A 18 -13.97 14.13 -10.37
CA TYR A 18 -12.56 14.44 -10.11
C TYR A 18 -11.78 13.31 -9.42
N VAL A 19 -12.49 12.28 -8.96
CA VAL A 19 -11.89 11.13 -8.27
C VAL A 19 -12.03 9.89 -9.15
N SER A 20 -10.99 9.04 -9.23
CA SER A 20 -11.11 7.79 -9.99
C SER A 20 -12.26 6.93 -9.46
N LYS A 21 -12.94 6.19 -10.34
CA LYS A 21 -14.07 5.32 -9.97
C LYS A 21 -13.72 4.34 -8.82
N ALA A 22 -12.48 3.83 -8.80
CA ALA A 22 -12.00 2.96 -7.74
C ALA A 22 -11.93 3.69 -6.39
N ASN A 23 -11.33 4.88 -6.36
CA ASN A 23 -11.23 5.68 -5.14
C ASN A 23 -12.61 6.19 -4.67
N PHE A 24 -13.47 6.59 -5.58
CA PHE A 24 -14.81 7.01 -5.25
C PHE A 24 -15.61 5.89 -4.58
N GLY A 25 -15.62 4.69 -5.18
CA GLY A 25 -16.29 3.52 -4.61
C GLY A 25 -15.76 3.09 -3.24
N THR A 26 -14.45 3.25 -3.04
CA THR A 26 -13.78 2.84 -1.79
C THR A 26 -14.03 3.82 -0.64
N TRP A 27 -13.97 5.14 -0.90
CA TRP A 27 -13.90 6.15 0.16
C TRP A 27 -15.21 6.89 0.40
N PHE A 28 -16.07 7.05 -0.63
CA PHE A 28 -17.25 7.89 -0.55
C PHE A 28 -18.56 7.14 -0.51
N ARG A 29 -18.61 5.91 -1.02
CA ARG A 29 -19.88 5.15 -1.23
C ARG A 29 -20.68 4.92 0.06
N ASN A 30 -20.01 4.78 1.20
CA ASN A 30 -20.62 4.49 2.49
C ASN A 30 -20.54 5.68 3.46
N THR A 31 -20.59 6.89 2.93
CA THR A 31 -20.60 8.13 3.71
C THR A 31 -21.96 8.82 3.59
N ILE A 32 -22.38 9.48 4.66
CA ILE A 32 -23.68 10.18 4.71
C ILE A 32 -23.57 11.44 5.58
N ILE A 33 -24.32 12.47 5.29
CA ILE A 33 -24.50 13.59 6.22
C ILE A 33 -25.46 13.16 7.33
N ILE A 34 -24.98 13.12 8.57
CA ILE A 34 -25.78 12.77 9.75
C ILE A 34 -26.63 13.95 10.18
N LYS A 35 -26.01 15.12 10.31
CA LYS A 35 -26.66 16.38 10.70
C LYS A 35 -25.86 17.57 10.20
N GLN A 36 -26.51 18.74 10.23
CA GLN A 36 -25.88 20.03 10.06
C GLN A 36 -26.18 20.88 11.28
N ASP A 37 -25.19 21.65 11.75
CA ASP A 37 -25.35 22.53 12.90
C ASP A 37 -24.40 23.72 12.79
N GLY A 38 -24.92 24.96 12.89
CA GLY A 38 -24.13 26.18 12.88
C GLY A 38 -23.16 26.36 11.69
N GLY A 39 -23.49 25.80 10.52
CA GLY A 39 -22.62 25.80 9.34
C GLY A 39 -21.56 24.69 9.34
N THR A 40 -21.60 23.77 10.30
CA THR A 40 -20.78 22.55 10.32
C THR A 40 -21.58 21.35 9.85
N VAL A 41 -21.05 20.63 8.88
CA VAL A 41 -21.59 19.36 8.41
C VAL A 41 -20.94 18.20 9.15
N PHE A 42 -21.74 17.34 9.73
CA PHE A 42 -21.30 16.11 10.40
C PHE A 42 -21.41 14.94 9.42
N LEU A 43 -20.27 14.54 8.88
CA LEU A 43 -20.17 13.47 7.89
C LEU A 43 -19.95 12.12 8.58
N GLY A 44 -20.91 11.22 8.45
CA GLY A 44 -20.82 9.83 8.91
C GLY A 44 -19.91 9.01 8.02
N VAL A 45 -18.95 8.33 8.63
CA VAL A 45 -18.00 7.47 7.95
C VAL A 45 -17.96 6.08 8.60
N PRO A 46 -17.69 5.00 7.85
CA PRO A 46 -17.83 3.63 8.35
C PRO A 46 -16.80 3.23 9.42
N ASN A 47 -15.60 3.82 9.41
CA ASN A 47 -14.51 3.48 10.34
C ASN A 47 -13.46 4.60 10.44
N ALA A 48 -12.54 4.44 11.39
CA ALA A 48 -11.47 5.41 11.64
C ALA A 48 -10.52 5.59 10.44
N PHE A 49 -10.29 4.54 9.67
CA PHE A 49 -9.41 4.59 8.50
C PHE A 49 -9.99 5.49 7.40
N VAL A 50 -11.29 5.33 7.09
CA VAL A 50 -11.99 6.21 6.14
C VAL A 50 -12.02 7.65 6.66
N LYS A 51 -12.25 7.84 7.97
CA LYS A 51 -12.19 9.16 8.60
C LYS A 51 -10.85 9.83 8.34
N ASP A 52 -9.75 9.19 8.72
CA ASP A 52 -8.40 9.76 8.60
C ASP A 52 -8.04 10.04 7.13
N TRP A 53 -8.44 9.15 6.22
CA TRP A 53 -8.18 9.31 4.80
C TRP A 53 -8.94 10.49 4.19
N LEU A 54 -10.24 10.60 4.45
CA LEU A 54 -11.05 11.71 3.96
C LEU A 54 -10.62 13.03 4.58
N GLN A 55 -10.31 13.04 5.86
CA GLN A 55 -9.87 14.23 6.58
C GLN A 55 -8.52 14.74 6.08
N ASN A 56 -7.56 13.85 5.81
CA ASN A 56 -6.21 14.27 5.41
C ASN A 56 -6.08 14.54 3.91
N LYS A 57 -6.82 13.83 3.06
CA LYS A 57 -6.63 13.88 1.62
C LYS A 57 -7.73 14.63 0.87
N TYR A 58 -8.97 14.54 1.34
CA TYR A 58 -10.12 15.05 0.61
C TYR A 58 -10.91 16.14 1.33
N HIS A 59 -10.51 16.53 2.54
CA HIS A 59 -11.27 17.50 3.37
C HIS A 59 -11.58 18.80 2.64
N ILE A 60 -10.55 19.44 2.05
CA ILE A 60 -10.71 20.71 1.33
C ILE A 60 -11.60 20.53 0.10
N PHE A 61 -11.49 19.39 -0.56
CA PHE A 61 -12.24 19.06 -1.75
C PHE A 61 -13.71 18.81 -1.45
N ILE A 62 -14.00 18.03 -0.40
CA ILE A 62 -15.37 17.81 0.09
C ILE A 62 -16.02 19.11 0.55
N LEU A 63 -15.27 19.94 1.28
CA LEU A 63 -15.76 21.23 1.76
C LEU A 63 -16.12 22.17 0.59
N LYS A 64 -15.30 22.17 -0.47
CA LYS A 64 -15.57 22.94 -1.69
C LYS A 64 -16.84 22.45 -2.40
N ALA A 65 -16.97 21.13 -2.60
CA ALA A 65 -18.14 20.54 -3.24
C ALA A 65 -19.44 20.84 -2.45
N LEU A 66 -19.40 20.75 -1.12
CA LEU A 66 -20.53 21.11 -0.29
C LEU A 66 -20.89 22.59 -0.38
N ARG A 67 -19.90 23.50 -0.40
CA ARG A 67 -20.11 24.94 -0.53
C ARG A 67 -20.68 25.35 -1.88
N ASN A 68 -20.40 24.63 -2.93
CA ASN A 68 -20.99 24.90 -4.24
C ASN A 68 -22.52 24.72 -4.25
N HIS A 69 -23.05 23.88 -3.33
CA HIS A 69 -24.48 23.63 -3.20
C HIS A 69 -25.11 24.30 -1.96
N ALA A 70 -24.28 24.69 -0.98
CA ALA A 70 -24.74 25.32 0.25
C ALA A 70 -23.65 26.24 0.82
N GLU A 71 -23.67 27.53 0.45
CA GLU A 71 -22.65 28.53 0.77
C GLU A 71 -22.45 28.77 2.29
N TYR A 72 -23.47 28.45 3.10
CA TYR A 72 -23.41 28.63 4.55
C TYR A 72 -22.51 27.61 5.26
N ILE A 73 -22.04 26.57 4.56
CA ILE A 73 -21.18 25.53 5.16
C ILE A 73 -19.77 26.07 5.35
N LYS A 74 -19.31 26.01 6.60
CA LYS A 74 -17.99 26.52 7.02
C LYS A 74 -17.00 25.42 7.33
N ASN A 75 -17.47 24.29 7.86
CA ASN A 75 -16.61 23.21 8.34
C ASN A 75 -17.24 21.82 8.14
N ILE A 76 -16.40 20.77 8.22
CA ILE A 76 -16.83 19.37 8.19
C ILE A 76 -16.22 18.65 9.39
N GLU A 77 -17.04 17.96 10.15
CA GLU A 77 -16.62 17.03 11.19
C GLU A 77 -16.96 15.60 10.81
N TYR A 78 -16.01 14.69 11.03
CA TYR A 78 -16.15 13.29 10.65
C TYR A 78 -16.51 12.43 11.87
N ILE A 79 -17.65 11.76 11.82
CA ILE A 79 -18.17 10.89 12.88
C ILE A 79 -18.15 9.44 12.41
N ILE A 80 -17.57 8.55 13.21
CA ILE A 80 -17.61 7.11 12.93
C ILE A 80 -18.99 6.59 13.30
N THR A 81 -19.76 6.17 12.28
CA THR A 81 -21.05 5.50 12.47
C THR A 81 -20.81 4.00 12.61
N ARG A 82 -20.86 3.47 13.84
CA ARG A 82 -20.98 2.02 14.05
C ARG A 82 -22.34 1.62 13.54
N GLY A 83 -22.35 0.70 12.53
CA GLY A 83 -23.50 0.33 11.77
C GLY A 83 -24.72 -0.08 12.59
N ASP A 84 -25.58 0.87 12.87
CA ASP A 84 -26.99 0.62 13.16
C ASP A 84 -27.75 0.59 11.83
N LYS A 85 -28.40 -0.53 11.59
CA LYS A 85 -29.16 -0.84 10.38
C LYS A 85 -30.26 0.21 10.17
N VAL A 86 -30.06 1.13 9.25
CA VAL A 86 -31.20 1.83 8.63
C VAL A 86 -31.92 0.81 7.75
N LYS A 87 -33.13 0.42 8.13
CA LYS A 87 -34.02 -0.38 7.31
C LYS A 87 -34.34 0.40 6.04
N ILE A 88 -33.77 -0.04 4.93
CA ILE A 88 -34.18 0.38 3.59
C ILE A 88 -35.16 -0.67 3.11
N GLU A 89 -36.39 -0.24 2.75
CA GLU A 89 -37.41 -1.07 2.15
C GLU A 89 -36.87 -1.73 0.88
N GLU A 90 -37.00 -3.05 0.84
CA GLU A 90 -36.45 -3.90 -0.22
C GLU A 90 -37.34 -3.81 -1.48
N HIS A 91 -36.74 -3.35 -2.59
CA HIS A 91 -37.17 -3.80 -3.91
C HIS A 91 -36.42 -5.08 -4.27
N PRO A 92 -37.05 -6.10 -4.88
CA PRO A 92 -36.43 -7.41 -5.07
C PRO A 92 -35.25 -7.31 -6.06
N LYS A 93 -34.05 -7.38 -5.55
CA LYS A 93 -32.84 -7.52 -6.36
C LYS A 93 -32.61 -8.99 -6.65
N GLN A 94 -32.53 -9.31 -7.92
CA GLN A 94 -31.89 -10.55 -8.37
C GLN A 94 -30.52 -10.70 -7.72
N ILE A 95 -30.36 -11.82 -7.05
CA ILE A 95 -29.18 -12.18 -6.29
C ILE A 95 -28.07 -12.50 -7.28
N PHE A 96 -27.20 -11.53 -7.58
CA PHE A 96 -25.85 -11.85 -7.99
C PHE A 96 -25.07 -12.17 -6.71
N LYS A 97 -24.92 -13.47 -6.41
CA LYS A 97 -23.97 -13.98 -5.45
C LYS A 97 -22.55 -13.75 -5.99
N ASN A 98 -22.03 -12.55 -5.77
CA ASN A 98 -20.60 -12.28 -5.78
C ASN A 98 -20.38 -11.20 -4.73
N GLN A 99 -20.61 -11.55 -3.46
CA GLN A 99 -19.90 -10.93 -2.37
C GLN A 99 -18.41 -11.35 -2.54
N LEU A 100 -17.62 -10.50 -3.16
CA LEU A 100 -16.21 -10.49 -2.91
C LEU A 100 -16.08 -10.22 -1.40
N GLU A 101 -15.81 -11.28 -0.67
CA GLU A 101 -15.52 -11.21 0.75
C GLU A 101 -14.35 -10.25 0.92
N PHE A 102 -14.55 -9.17 1.66
CA PHE A 102 -13.49 -8.26 2.14
C PHE A 102 -12.55 -8.96 3.16
N SER A 103 -12.41 -10.27 3.07
CA SER A 103 -11.36 -11.04 3.72
C SER A 103 -9.96 -10.76 3.15
N GLU A 104 -9.87 -9.91 2.10
CA GLU A 104 -8.63 -9.63 1.39
C GLU A 104 -7.69 -8.64 2.09
N LEU A 105 -8.08 -8.08 3.22
CA LEU A 105 -7.22 -7.16 3.99
C LEU A 105 -6.67 -7.79 5.29
N TYR A 106 -6.40 -9.10 5.29
CA TYR A 106 -5.54 -9.68 6.32
C TYR A 106 -4.06 -9.40 6.02
N VAL A 107 -3.70 -8.10 6.01
CA VAL A 107 -2.32 -7.70 6.20
C VAL A 107 -2.04 -7.87 7.69
N ASN A 108 -1.15 -8.77 8.03
CA ASN A 108 -0.72 -8.93 9.41
C ASN A 108 -0.11 -7.61 9.89
N LYS A 109 -0.66 -7.02 10.95
CA LYS A 109 -0.25 -5.70 11.45
C LYS A 109 1.20 -5.65 11.95
N ASP A 110 1.79 -6.80 12.24
CA ASP A 110 3.15 -6.88 12.77
C ASP A 110 4.22 -6.82 11.68
N ASP A 111 3.93 -7.31 10.48
CA ASP A 111 4.88 -7.41 9.36
C ASP A 111 4.41 -6.77 8.06
N ASN A 112 3.14 -6.38 7.97
CA ASN A 112 2.44 -5.84 6.79
C ASN A 112 2.44 -6.77 5.56
N LEU A 113 2.68 -8.07 5.71
CA LEU A 113 2.65 -9.02 4.61
C LEU A 113 1.23 -9.45 4.28
N ASN A 114 0.95 -9.63 2.99
CA ASN A 114 -0.26 -10.27 2.52
C ASN A 114 -0.02 -11.81 2.45
N PRO A 115 -0.74 -12.62 3.23
CA PRO A 115 -0.52 -14.07 3.28
C PRO A 115 -0.86 -14.79 1.96
N LYS A 116 -1.59 -14.15 1.04
CA LYS A 116 -1.88 -14.70 -0.28
C LYS A 116 -0.67 -14.69 -1.22
N TYR A 117 0.34 -13.88 -0.96
CA TYR A 117 1.55 -13.81 -1.78
C TYR A 117 2.55 -14.88 -1.33
N THR A 118 2.47 -16.04 -1.97
CA THR A 118 3.34 -17.18 -1.68
C THR A 118 4.09 -17.63 -2.93
N PHE A 119 5.15 -18.39 -2.77
CA PHE A 119 5.85 -19.00 -3.90
C PHE A 119 4.98 -20.04 -4.63
N ASP A 120 4.05 -20.68 -3.91
CA ASP A 120 3.16 -21.70 -4.50
C ASP A 120 2.18 -21.08 -5.51
N ASN A 121 1.81 -19.81 -5.30
CA ASN A 121 0.92 -19.05 -6.18
C ASN A 121 1.67 -18.23 -7.24
N PHE A 122 3.00 -18.24 -7.23
CA PHE A 122 3.82 -17.48 -8.14
C PHE A 122 4.18 -18.31 -9.37
N ILE A 123 3.72 -17.85 -10.54
CA ILE A 123 4.03 -18.54 -11.80
C ILE A 123 5.42 -18.13 -12.27
N VAL A 124 6.29 -19.14 -12.43
CA VAL A 124 7.67 -18.97 -12.92
C VAL A 124 7.71 -19.24 -14.41
N GLY A 125 8.40 -18.38 -15.15
CA GLY A 125 8.67 -18.50 -16.58
C GLY A 125 9.97 -17.81 -16.94
N SER A 126 10.35 -17.84 -18.21
CA SER A 126 11.57 -17.22 -18.73
C SER A 126 11.71 -15.73 -18.34
N PHE A 127 10.58 -15.05 -18.16
CA PHE A 127 10.49 -13.61 -17.87
C PHE A 127 10.87 -13.25 -16.41
N ASN A 128 10.86 -14.20 -15.47
CA ASN A 128 11.10 -13.96 -14.04
C ASN A 128 11.93 -15.06 -13.35
N GLU A 129 12.41 -16.05 -14.07
CA GLU A 129 13.14 -17.20 -13.52
C GLU A 129 14.36 -16.76 -12.69
N THR A 130 15.14 -15.80 -13.20
CA THR A 130 16.32 -15.29 -12.51
C THR A 130 15.96 -14.60 -11.19
N ALA A 131 14.89 -13.79 -11.18
CA ALA A 131 14.39 -13.13 -9.97
C ALA A 131 13.88 -14.16 -8.94
N TYR A 132 13.16 -15.16 -9.41
CA TYR A 132 12.71 -16.27 -8.56
C TYR A 132 13.90 -17.03 -7.97
N ALA A 133 14.89 -17.41 -8.77
CA ALA A 133 16.07 -18.13 -8.31
C ALA A 133 16.87 -17.34 -7.25
N ALA A 134 17.04 -16.04 -7.45
CA ALA A 134 17.71 -15.17 -6.49
C ALA A 134 16.95 -15.08 -5.15
N THR A 135 15.63 -14.94 -5.19
CA THR A 135 14.81 -14.94 -3.96
C THR A 135 14.91 -16.28 -3.22
N ARG A 136 14.94 -17.40 -3.94
CA ARG A 136 15.17 -18.73 -3.32
C ARG A 136 16.56 -18.89 -2.74
N ALA A 137 17.58 -18.26 -3.33
CA ALA A 137 18.95 -18.27 -2.79
C ALA A 137 19.06 -17.49 -1.46
N ILE A 138 18.38 -16.35 -1.34
CA ILE A 138 18.31 -15.56 -0.10
C ILE A 138 17.73 -16.37 1.06
N LEU A 139 16.70 -17.20 0.83
CA LEU A 139 16.10 -18.03 1.86
C LEU A 139 17.08 -19.01 2.51
N LYS A 140 18.11 -19.42 1.79
CA LYS A 140 19.14 -20.33 2.32
C LYS A 140 20.16 -19.61 3.18
N ASN A 141 20.52 -18.36 2.85
CA ASN A 141 21.59 -17.60 3.51
C ASN A 141 21.14 -16.13 3.67
N LEU A 142 20.24 -15.90 4.61
CA LEU A 142 19.65 -14.58 4.86
C LEU A 142 20.73 -13.59 5.32
N GLY A 143 20.75 -12.40 4.71
CA GLY A 143 21.63 -11.30 5.06
C GLY A 143 23.03 -11.35 4.43
N THR A 144 23.43 -12.47 3.81
CA THR A 144 24.74 -12.64 3.20
C THR A 144 24.69 -12.85 1.70
N THR A 145 23.63 -13.47 1.18
CA THR A 145 23.48 -13.70 -0.25
C THR A 145 22.64 -12.59 -0.85
N TYR A 146 23.17 -11.92 -1.88
CA TYR A 146 22.46 -10.84 -2.62
C TYR A 146 21.84 -9.78 -1.70
N ASN A 147 22.69 -9.09 -0.93
CA ASN A 147 22.25 -8.06 0.00
C ASN A 147 22.85 -6.68 -0.35
N PRO A 148 22.03 -5.71 -0.81
CA PRO A 148 20.59 -5.80 -1.04
C PRO A 148 20.23 -6.61 -2.30
N LEU A 149 19.00 -7.12 -2.35
CA LEU A 149 18.37 -7.56 -3.59
C LEU A 149 17.49 -6.43 -4.13
N PHE A 150 17.72 -6.03 -5.37
CA PHE A 150 16.93 -5.01 -6.05
C PHE A 150 16.22 -5.61 -7.26
N ILE A 151 14.88 -5.68 -7.20
CA ILE A 151 14.04 -6.23 -8.27
C ILE A 151 13.35 -5.09 -8.99
N TYR A 152 13.54 -5.00 -10.31
CA TYR A 152 12.86 -3.97 -11.10
C TYR A 152 12.07 -4.57 -12.26
N GLY A 153 11.16 -3.76 -12.82
CA GLY A 153 10.34 -4.14 -13.97
C GLY A 153 9.05 -3.35 -14.04
N GLY A 154 8.35 -3.43 -15.14
CA GLY A 154 7.11 -2.70 -15.38
C GLY A 154 6.03 -2.96 -14.31
N THR A 155 5.00 -2.13 -14.31
CA THR A 155 3.85 -2.29 -13.42
C THR A 155 3.10 -3.59 -13.74
N GLY A 156 2.63 -4.29 -12.68
CA GLY A 156 1.82 -5.50 -12.84
C GLY A 156 2.60 -6.79 -13.14
N LEU A 157 3.93 -6.77 -13.16
CA LEU A 157 4.76 -7.96 -13.48
C LEU A 157 4.99 -8.91 -12.30
N GLY A 158 4.40 -8.65 -11.12
CA GLY A 158 4.49 -9.55 -9.98
C GLY A 158 5.63 -9.26 -9.00
N LYS A 159 6.31 -8.09 -9.10
CA LYS A 159 7.37 -7.69 -8.15
C LYS A 159 6.91 -7.79 -6.70
N THR A 160 5.83 -7.09 -6.36
CA THR A 160 5.23 -7.10 -5.02
C THR A 160 4.90 -8.50 -4.52
N HIS A 161 4.37 -9.37 -5.39
CA HIS A 161 4.08 -10.76 -5.06
C HIS A 161 5.38 -11.49 -4.68
N LEU A 162 6.40 -11.41 -5.51
CA LEU A 162 7.65 -12.14 -5.32
C LEU A 162 8.37 -11.72 -4.02
N ILE A 163 8.50 -10.41 -3.77
CA ILE A 163 9.19 -9.93 -2.56
C ILE A 163 8.42 -10.26 -1.28
N GLN A 164 7.09 -10.24 -1.30
CA GLN A 164 6.28 -10.66 -0.16
C GLN A 164 6.26 -12.17 0.03
N ALA A 165 6.37 -12.95 -1.05
CA ALA A 165 6.52 -14.41 -0.95
C ALA A 165 7.79 -14.80 -0.18
N VAL A 166 8.90 -14.05 -0.34
CA VAL A 166 10.11 -14.23 0.49
C VAL A 166 9.79 -14.02 1.96
N GLY A 167 9.11 -12.93 2.31
CA GLY A 167 8.74 -12.63 3.69
C GLY A 167 7.86 -13.71 4.32
N ASN A 168 6.82 -14.14 3.60
CA ASN A 168 5.91 -15.19 4.05
C ASN A 168 6.63 -16.53 4.22
N GLN A 169 7.56 -16.88 3.31
CA GLN A 169 8.32 -18.11 3.42
C GLN A 169 9.27 -18.09 4.63
N ILE A 170 9.97 -16.98 4.89
CA ILE A 170 10.85 -16.85 6.07
C ILE A 170 10.04 -17.02 7.35
N LYS A 171 8.86 -16.42 7.46
CA LYS A 171 8.01 -16.59 8.63
C LYS A 171 7.51 -18.02 8.83
N LYS A 172 7.28 -18.73 7.72
CA LYS A 172 6.88 -20.14 7.76
C LYS A 172 8.02 -21.05 8.21
N ASP A 173 9.23 -20.82 7.67
CA ASP A 173 10.39 -21.67 7.92
C ASP A 173 11.12 -21.31 9.22
N SER A 174 11.04 -20.06 9.66
CA SER A 174 11.73 -19.50 10.83
C SER A 174 10.83 -18.48 11.54
N PRO A 175 9.86 -18.92 12.39
CA PRO A 175 8.89 -18.04 13.02
C PRO A 175 9.48 -17.01 14.01
N ASP A 176 10.69 -17.23 14.49
CA ASP A 176 11.49 -16.34 15.34
C ASP A 176 12.06 -15.15 14.57
N LYS A 177 12.21 -15.26 13.24
CA LYS A 177 12.70 -14.18 12.39
C LYS A 177 11.66 -13.09 12.20
N LYS A 178 12.12 -11.87 12.36
CA LYS A 178 11.28 -10.67 12.21
C LYS A 178 11.37 -10.13 10.80
N VAL A 179 10.23 -10.09 10.12
CA VAL A 179 10.09 -9.57 8.76
C VAL A 179 9.28 -8.29 8.79
N TYR A 180 9.60 -7.34 7.94
CA TYR A 180 8.80 -6.13 7.77
C TYR A 180 8.74 -5.72 6.31
N TYR A 181 7.52 -5.56 5.82
CA TYR A 181 7.22 -5.03 4.50
C TYR A 181 6.64 -3.63 4.61
N ILE A 182 7.08 -2.73 3.75
CA ILE A 182 6.56 -1.36 3.67
C ILE A 182 6.60 -0.85 2.23
N THR A 183 5.58 -0.10 1.81
CA THR A 183 5.67 0.69 0.58
C THR A 183 6.47 1.96 0.84
N SER A 184 7.18 2.46 -0.15
CA SER A 184 7.98 3.68 0.01
C SER A 184 7.12 4.90 0.36
N GLU A 185 5.87 4.97 -0.10
CA GLU A 185 4.92 6.03 0.27
C GLU A 185 4.62 6.03 1.77
N LYS A 186 4.36 4.83 2.33
CA LYS A 186 4.13 4.69 3.77
C LYS A 186 5.38 5.03 4.58
N PHE A 187 6.55 4.63 4.07
CA PHE A 187 7.83 4.98 4.69
C PHE A 187 8.04 6.50 4.74
N VAL A 188 7.76 7.23 3.65
CA VAL A 188 7.80 8.70 3.59
C VAL A 188 6.91 9.31 4.67
N ILE A 189 5.67 8.84 4.81
CA ILE A 189 4.74 9.34 5.82
C ILE A 189 5.29 9.12 7.24
N GLU A 190 5.86 7.95 7.50
CA GLU A 190 6.46 7.63 8.80
C GLU A 190 7.69 8.49 9.11
N VAL A 191 8.56 8.74 8.11
CA VAL A 191 9.72 9.64 8.26
C VAL A 191 9.24 11.05 8.62
N VAL A 192 8.32 11.62 7.83
CA VAL A 192 7.79 12.96 8.07
C VAL A 192 7.17 13.07 9.47
N SER A 193 6.34 12.10 9.84
CA SER A 193 5.73 12.05 11.17
C SER A 193 6.77 11.94 12.30
N SER A 194 7.83 11.16 12.11
CA SER A 194 8.89 11.01 13.11
C SER A 194 9.67 12.30 13.34
N ILE A 195 9.92 13.07 12.27
CA ILE A 195 10.60 14.36 12.34
C ILE A 195 9.70 15.38 13.04
N GLN A 196 8.43 15.49 12.64
CA GLN A 196 7.48 16.44 13.23
C GLN A 196 7.27 16.21 14.73
N ASN A 197 7.32 14.96 15.17
CA ASN A 197 7.11 14.59 16.57
C ASN A 197 8.42 14.43 17.38
N ASN A 198 9.58 14.80 16.83
CA ASN A 198 10.90 14.61 17.45
C ASN A 198 11.18 13.17 17.90
N ARG A 199 10.72 12.17 17.13
CA ARG A 199 10.83 10.73 17.44
C ARG A 199 11.81 9.97 16.53
N ALA A 200 12.82 10.64 16.01
CA ALA A 200 13.79 10.04 15.07
C ALA A 200 14.49 8.78 15.64
N ASN A 201 14.83 8.76 16.93
CA ASN A 201 15.43 7.59 17.55
C ASN A 201 14.46 6.40 17.62
N ALA A 202 13.21 6.62 18.01
CA ALA A 202 12.19 5.58 18.06
C ALA A 202 11.91 5.01 16.65
N PHE A 203 11.96 5.84 15.62
CA PHE A 203 11.86 5.43 14.23
C PHE A 203 13.00 4.48 13.84
N LYS A 204 14.24 4.83 14.13
CA LYS A 204 15.42 3.97 13.84
C LYS A 204 15.35 2.64 14.59
N GLU A 205 15.02 2.66 15.87
CA GLU A 205 14.87 1.44 16.68
C GLU A 205 13.74 0.53 16.20
N LYS A 206 12.66 1.11 15.66
CA LYS A 206 11.55 0.32 15.07
C LYS A 206 12.05 -0.62 13.98
N TYR A 207 12.90 -0.13 13.08
CA TYR A 207 13.34 -0.88 11.89
C TYR A 207 14.55 -1.80 12.15
N ARG A 208 15.43 -1.45 13.08
CA ARG A 208 16.63 -2.24 13.42
C ARG A 208 16.34 -3.65 13.92
N LYS A 209 15.17 -3.89 14.47
CA LYS A 209 14.78 -5.18 15.05
C LYS A 209 14.46 -6.25 14.02
N TYR A 210 14.31 -5.91 12.74
CA TYR A 210 13.90 -6.83 11.70
C TYR A 210 15.10 -7.55 11.08
N ASP A 211 14.93 -8.84 10.75
CA ASP A 211 15.94 -9.67 10.08
C ASP A 211 15.83 -9.57 8.56
N LEU A 212 14.60 -9.29 8.08
CA LEU A 212 14.32 -8.97 6.68
C LEU A 212 13.51 -7.67 6.61
N PHE A 213 14.06 -6.70 5.86
CA PHE A 213 13.38 -5.45 5.53
C PHE A 213 13.08 -5.41 4.03
N ILE A 214 11.81 -5.26 3.70
CA ILE A 214 11.31 -5.19 2.31
C ILE A 214 10.69 -3.82 2.09
N MET A 215 11.22 -3.07 1.11
CA MET A 215 10.62 -1.81 0.67
C MET A 215 10.19 -1.91 -0.78
N ASP A 216 8.88 -1.73 -1.00
CA ASP A 216 8.27 -1.77 -2.32
C ASP A 216 8.19 -0.39 -2.95
N ASP A 217 8.33 -0.35 -4.28
CA ASP A 217 8.18 0.83 -5.11
C ASP A 217 9.09 2.01 -4.72
N VAL A 218 10.39 1.75 -4.53
CA VAL A 218 11.37 2.75 -4.05
C VAL A 218 11.48 3.99 -4.95
N GLN A 219 11.01 3.95 -6.20
CA GLN A 219 11.01 5.12 -7.08
C GLN A 219 10.20 6.31 -6.50
N PHE A 220 9.26 6.07 -5.59
CA PHE A 220 8.48 7.15 -4.97
C PHE A 220 9.20 7.95 -3.88
N ILE A 221 10.44 7.56 -3.51
CA ILE A 221 11.29 8.41 -2.67
C ILE A 221 12.04 9.50 -3.47
N ALA A 222 11.97 9.47 -4.79
CA ALA A 222 12.52 10.50 -5.66
C ALA A 222 12.07 11.92 -5.22
N ASN A 223 12.98 12.88 -5.28
CA ASN A 223 12.73 14.26 -4.83
C ASN A 223 12.37 14.43 -3.33
N LYS A 224 12.73 13.49 -2.47
CA LYS A 224 12.43 13.54 -1.03
C LYS A 224 13.71 13.40 -0.21
N ASP A 225 14.57 14.42 -0.25
CA ASP A 225 15.93 14.40 0.29
C ASP A 225 15.99 13.90 1.74
N ARG A 226 15.13 14.41 2.62
CA ARG A 226 15.05 13.97 4.02
C ARG A 226 14.72 12.49 4.16
N THR A 227 13.85 11.97 3.30
CA THR A 227 13.49 10.54 3.32
C THR A 227 14.63 9.69 2.79
N GLN A 228 15.33 10.16 1.75
CA GLN A 228 16.50 9.48 1.21
C GLN A 228 17.63 9.41 2.23
N GLU A 229 17.86 10.50 2.98
CA GLU A 229 18.82 10.54 4.07
C GLU A 229 18.51 9.52 5.16
N GLU A 230 17.27 9.47 5.65
CA GLU A 230 16.87 8.51 6.68
C GLU A 230 16.92 7.05 6.16
N LEU A 231 16.55 6.81 4.90
CA LEU A 231 16.68 5.49 4.29
C LEU A 231 18.14 5.07 4.15
N PHE A 232 19.04 5.99 3.80
CA PHE A 232 20.48 5.71 3.74
C PHE A 232 21.04 5.29 5.10
N HIS A 233 20.67 5.99 6.17
CA HIS A 233 21.10 5.63 7.53
C HIS A 233 20.50 4.30 7.98
N LEU A 234 19.24 4.04 7.67
CA LEU A 234 18.60 2.77 7.96
C LEU A 234 19.28 1.63 7.21
N PHE A 235 19.53 1.82 5.90
CA PHE A 235 20.23 0.84 5.07
C PHE A 235 21.55 0.42 5.69
N ASN A 236 22.41 1.40 6.00
CA ASN A 236 23.73 1.10 6.60
C ASN A 236 23.56 0.33 7.92
N SER A 237 22.65 0.76 8.79
CA SER A 237 22.41 0.10 10.07
C SER A 237 21.93 -1.35 9.94
N LEU A 238 21.12 -1.68 8.93
CA LEU A 238 20.66 -3.04 8.66
C LEU A 238 21.76 -3.87 8.00
N HIS A 239 22.44 -3.32 7.01
CA HIS A 239 23.48 -3.98 6.25
C HIS A 239 24.69 -4.36 7.16
N ASP A 240 25.14 -3.46 8.03
CA ASP A 240 26.24 -3.69 8.97
C ASP A 240 25.92 -4.80 9.99
N GLN A 241 24.64 -5.06 10.24
CA GLN A 241 24.16 -6.14 11.09
C GLN A 241 23.83 -7.43 10.32
N ASN A 242 24.20 -7.52 9.04
CA ASN A 242 23.84 -8.64 8.16
C ASN A 242 22.32 -8.92 8.10
N LYS A 243 21.50 -7.88 8.18
CA LYS A 243 20.06 -8.00 7.95
C LYS A 243 19.78 -7.96 6.47
N GLN A 244 18.86 -8.80 6.00
CA GLN A 244 18.52 -8.85 4.58
C GLN A 244 17.67 -7.63 4.19
N ILE A 245 18.00 -7.05 3.05
CA ILE A 245 17.29 -5.91 2.48
C ILE A 245 16.82 -6.29 1.07
N ILE A 246 15.55 -6.04 0.77
CA ILE A 246 14.97 -6.24 -0.56
C ILE A 246 14.25 -4.96 -0.97
N PHE A 247 14.52 -4.52 -2.19
CA PHE A 247 13.86 -3.39 -2.82
C PHE A 247 13.12 -3.81 -4.09
N SER A 248 12.01 -3.15 -4.38
CA SER A 248 11.40 -3.21 -5.70
C SER A 248 11.29 -1.82 -6.32
N SER A 249 11.25 -1.76 -7.66
CA SER A 249 11.09 -0.50 -8.42
C SER A 249 10.48 -0.77 -9.79
N ASP A 250 9.94 0.27 -10.42
CA ASP A 250 9.57 0.26 -11.85
C ASP A 250 10.79 0.48 -12.77
N LYS A 251 11.93 0.95 -12.21
CA LYS A 251 13.16 1.31 -12.93
C LYS A 251 14.40 0.82 -12.20
N ILE A 252 15.49 0.63 -12.92
CA ILE A 252 16.80 0.41 -12.31
C ILE A 252 17.26 1.66 -11.54
N PRO A 253 18.09 1.55 -10.50
CA PRO A 253 18.51 2.67 -9.65
C PRO A 253 19.03 3.87 -10.44
N LYS A 254 19.82 3.63 -11.49
CA LYS A 254 20.39 4.67 -12.37
C LYS A 254 19.33 5.56 -13.02
N TYR A 255 18.13 5.07 -13.28
CA TYR A 255 17.05 5.80 -13.96
C TYR A 255 15.97 6.34 -13.01
N ILE A 256 16.15 6.19 -11.69
CA ILE A 256 15.28 6.85 -10.71
C ILE A 256 15.71 8.34 -10.67
N PRO A 257 14.82 9.28 -11.05
CA PRO A 257 15.19 10.69 -11.10
C PRO A 257 15.47 11.23 -9.68
N ASN A 258 16.48 12.12 -9.58
CA ASN A 258 16.84 12.79 -8.32
C ASN A 258 17.05 11.83 -7.13
N LEU A 259 17.55 10.61 -7.40
CA LEU A 259 18.03 9.70 -6.39
C LEU A 259 19.45 10.12 -6.02
N GLU A 260 19.70 10.35 -4.73
CA GLU A 260 21.04 10.69 -4.21
C GLU A 260 22.07 9.61 -4.58
N GLU A 261 23.27 10.04 -5.00
CA GLU A 261 24.30 9.12 -5.48
C GLU A 261 24.72 8.09 -4.43
N ARG A 262 24.81 8.51 -3.16
CA ARG A 262 25.13 7.61 -2.05
C ARG A 262 24.09 6.50 -1.86
N LEU A 263 22.79 6.81 -2.06
CA LEU A 263 21.74 5.81 -1.94
C LEU A 263 21.68 4.93 -3.19
N ARG A 264 21.89 5.51 -4.38
CA ARG A 264 22.03 4.76 -5.63
C ARG A 264 23.16 3.72 -5.53
N SER A 265 24.33 4.12 -5.07
CA SER A 265 25.46 3.21 -4.86
C SER A 265 25.11 2.05 -3.91
N ARG A 266 24.29 2.29 -2.88
CA ARG A 266 23.82 1.24 -1.97
C ARG A 266 22.87 0.26 -2.64
N PHE A 267 21.94 0.76 -3.47
CA PHE A 267 21.04 -0.10 -4.24
C PHE A 267 21.80 -0.96 -5.26
N GLU A 268 22.85 -0.39 -5.87
CA GLU A 268 23.69 -1.06 -6.87
C GLU A 268 24.77 -1.97 -6.24
N GLY A 269 25.01 -1.87 -4.94
CA GLY A 269 26.03 -2.65 -4.23
C GLY A 269 25.68 -4.14 -4.03
N GLY A 270 24.45 -4.55 -4.32
CA GLY A 270 23.98 -5.92 -4.25
C GLY A 270 23.65 -6.51 -5.61
N MET A 271 22.60 -7.30 -5.68
CA MET A 271 22.13 -7.91 -6.94
C MET A 271 20.92 -7.15 -7.50
N ILE A 272 21.02 -6.72 -8.75
CA ILE A 272 19.92 -6.07 -9.48
C ILE A 272 19.38 -7.05 -10.49
N ILE A 273 18.07 -7.28 -10.49
CA ILE A 273 17.40 -8.25 -11.37
C ILE A 273 16.14 -7.63 -11.95
N ASP A 274 15.91 -7.90 -13.23
CA ASP A 274 14.67 -7.51 -13.90
C ASP A 274 13.59 -8.59 -13.84
N ILE A 275 12.36 -8.15 -13.92
CA ILE A 275 11.21 -8.97 -14.32
C ILE A 275 10.66 -8.36 -15.61
N SER A 276 10.76 -9.16 -16.67
CA SER A 276 10.35 -8.76 -18.02
C SER A 276 8.85 -9.01 -18.25
N LEU A 277 8.37 -8.73 -19.46
CA LEU A 277 7.00 -9.05 -19.84
C LEU A 277 6.85 -10.57 -20.03
N PRO A 278 5.79 -11.19 -19.46
CA PRO A 278 5.54 -12.62 -19.66
C PRO A 278 5.16 -12.91 -21.11
N ASP A 279 5.66 -14.00 -21.63
CA ASP A 279 5.26 -14.56 -22.94
C ASP A 279 3.80 -15.06 -22.92
N TYR A 280 3.30 -15.50 -24.06
CA TYR A 280 1.91 -15.93 -24.18
C TYR A 280 1.57 -17.12 -23.26
N GLU A 281 2.45 -18.10 -23.17
CA GLU A 281 2.25 -19.32 -22.36
C GLU A 281 2.23 -18.96 -20.86
N SER A 282 3.15 -18.11 -20.43
CA SER A 282 3.19 -17.60 -19.06
C SER A 282 1.94 -16.78 -18.69
N ARG A 283 1.46 -15.96 -19.61
CA ARG A 283 0.20 -15.20 -19.38
C ARG A 283 -1.00 -16.13 -19.23
N LEU A 284 -1.08 -17.17 -20.04
CA LEU A 284 -2.14 -18.17 -19.94
C LEU A 284 -2.07 -18.94 -18.62
N ALA A 285 -0.87 -19.32 -18.19
CA ALA A 285 -0.65 -19.99 -16.91
C ALA A 285 -1.05 -19.09 -15.71
N ILE A 286 -0.70 -17.80 -15.74
CA ILE A 286 -1.09 -16.82 -14.73
C ILE A 286 -2.62 -16.68 -14.66
N LEU A 287 -3.29 -16.60 -15.81
CA LEU A 287 -4.74 -16.48 -15.90
C LEU A 287 -5.44 -17.72 -15.31
N ASN A 288 -5.00 -18.90 -15.71
CA ASN A 288 -5.52 -20.17 -15.18
C ASN A 288 -5.32 -20.32 -13.66
N SER A 289 -4.17 -19.88 -13.15
CA SER A 289 -3.91 -19.88 -11.70
C SER A 289 -4.86 -18.95 -10.95
N LYS A 290 -5.11 -17.76 -11.50
CA LYS A 290 -6.04 -16.80 -10.88
C LYS A 290 -7.50 -17.25 -10.90
N LEU A 291 -7.93 -17.90 -11.97
CA LEU A 291 -9.28 -18.48 -12.05
C LEU A 291 -9.51 -19.56 -10.98
N LYS A 292 -8.53 -20.45 -10.77
CA LYS A 292 -8.60 -21.50 -9.73
C LYS A 292 -8.65 -20.95 -8.29
N THR A 293 -8.14 -19.76 -8.05
CA THR A 293 -8.15 -19.13 -6.71
C THR A 293 -9.39 -18.26 -6.49
N SER A 294 -10.23 -18.08 -7.51
CA SER A 294 -11.47 -17.28 -7.42
C SER A 294 -12.72 -18.13 -7.22
N ASP A 295 -12.60 -19.46 -7.29
CA ASP A 295 -13.61 -20.45 -6.93
C ASP A 295 -13.40 -20.90 -5.47
#